data_1b9c666ccefe246966664f25c09dd4f1
#
_entry.id   1b9c666ccefe246966664f25c09dd4f1
#
_cell.length_a   1.000
_cell.length_b   1.000
_cell.length_c   1.000
_cell.angle_alpha   90.00
_cell.angle_beta   90.00
_cell.angle_gamma   90.00
#
_symmetry.space_group_name_H-M   'P 1'
#
loop_
_entity.id
_entity.type
_entity.pdbx_description
1 polymer ?
#
loop_
_entity_poly.entity_id
_entity_poly.type
_entity_poly.pdbx_seq_one_letter_code
_entity_poly.pdbx_strand_id
1 'polypeptide(L)'
;EAGQTLEGVDAFSARGGGLVNVEGGVYKVGEKLLEHARVGYTVKHPATLGAQLADAFAKEYGGVAFVVNPPDVDEFTDVARVTGLKGIYRESRIHALNQKEIGIRYAAKLGKKYEDLNLIICHIGGGISVTAHNHGKMVDSNDIANGDGPMAPTRCGQLPVKDVVTMCFSGKYTEK
;
A
#
# COMPACT_ATOMS: atom_id res chain seq x y z
N GLU A 1 23.70 -12.04 -11.58
CA GLU A 1 24.06 -13.32 -10.95
C GLU A 1 25.18 -13.05 -9.95
N ALA A 2 24.78 -12.88 -8.66
CA ALA A 2 25.70 -12.42 -7.61
C ALA A 2 26.54 -13.56 -6.99
N GLY A 3 26.44 -14.80 -7.52
CA GLY A 3 27.14 -15.97 -6.98
C GLY A 3 26.71 -16.35 -5.56
N GLN A 4 25.57 -15.84 -5.08
CA GLN A 4 25.01 -16.16 -3.77
C GLN A 4 23.94 -17.24 -3.90
N THR A 5 23.83 -18.09 -2.88
CA THR A 5 22.73 -19.07 -2.73
C THR A 5 21.71 -18.53 -1.74
N LEU A 6 20.47 -19.03 -1.84
CA LEU A 6 19.39 -18.80 -0.88
C LEU A 6 19.33 -19.88 0.21
N GLU A 7 20.25 -20.83 0.20
CA GLU A 7 20.35 -21.85 1.25
C GLU A 7 20.68 -21.22 2.60
N GLY A 8 19.99 -21.66 3.66
CA GLY A 8 20.17 -21.12 5.01
C GLY A 8 19.46 -19.78 5.28
N VAL A 9 18.60 -19.31 4.35
CA VAL A 9 17.76 -18.14 4.59
C VAL A 9 16.57 -18.55 5.48
N ASP A 10 16.44 -17.92 6.65
CA ASP A 10 15.39 -18.23 7.63
C ASP A 10 14.01 -17.71 7.22
N ALA A 11 13.96 -16.57 6.50
CA ALA A 11 12.69 -15.94 6.13
C ALA A 11 12.76 -15.16 4.81
N PHE A 12 11.69 -15.23 4.05
CA PHE A 12 11.46 -14.48 2.81
C PHE A 12 10.37 -13.43 3.05
N SER A 13 10.73 -12.18 3.04
CA SER A 13 9.82 -11.05 3.27
C SER A 13 9.43 -10.38 1.97
N ALA A 14 8.13 -10.26 1.73
CA ALA A 14 7.58 -9.58 0.57
C ALA A 14 6.71 -8.38 0.98
N ARG A 15 6.59 -7.40 0.09
CA ARG A 15 5.62 -6.32 0.26
C ARG A 15 4.18 -6.81 0.09
N GLY A 16 3.94 -7.74 -0.85
CA GLY A 16 2.61 -8.21 -1.18
C GLY A 16 1.71 -7.17 -1.86
N GLY A 17 0.44 -7.46 -1.93
CA GLY A 17 -0.62 -6.63 -2.47
C GLY A 17 -1.76 -7.45 -3.06
N GLY A 18 -2.90 -6.81 -3.34
CA GLY A 18 -4.11 -7.46 -3.84
C GLY A 18 -4.82 -8.34 -2.81
N LEU A 19 -4.65 -8.03 -1.54
CA LEU A 19 -5.25 -8.73 -0.42
C LEU A 19 -6.57 -8.05 -0.01
N VAL A 20 -7.31 -8.63 0.93
CA VAL A 20 -8.32 -7.87 1.68
C VAL A 20 -7.65 -6.76 2.49
N ASN A 21 -8.41 -5.73 2.84
CA ASN A 21 -7.91 -4.70 3.74
C ASN A 21 -7.52 -5.32 5.09
N VAL A 22 -6.34 -4.94 5.58
CA VAL A 22 -5.73 -5.44 6.81
C VAL A 22 -5.17 -4.28 7.64
N GLU A 23 -4.99 -4.48 8.93
CA GLU A 23 -4.19 -3.54 9.75
C GLU A 23 -2.69 -3.63 9.39
N GLY A 24 -1.91 -2.63 9.81
CA GLY A 24 -0.45 -2.69 9.68
C GLY A 24 0.14 -3.84 10.48
N GLY A 25 1.09 -4.56 9.88
CA GLY A 25 1.70 -5.71 10.54
C GLY A 25 2.47 -6.63 9.62
N VAL A 26 2.89 -7.76 10.20
CA VAL A 26 3.61 -8.85 9.54
C VAL A 26 2.68 -10.05 9.44
N TYR A 27 2.43 -10.52 8.24
CA TYR A 27 1.52 -11.62 7.96
C TYR A 27 2.28 -12.81 7.39
N LYS A 28 2.20 -13.95 8.07
CA LYS A 28 2.73 -15.21 7.52
C LYS A 28 1.93 -15.57 6.27
N VAL A 29 2.63 -15.91 5.20
CA VAL A 29 1.99 -16.35 3.96
C VAL A 29 1.37 -17.73 4.18
N GLY A 30 0.06 -17.83 3.94
CA GLY A 30 -0.73 -19.06 4.01
C GLY A 30 -1.70 -19.14 2.84
N GLU A 31 -2.44 -20.23 2.71
CA GLU A 31 -3.31 -20.52 1.56
C GLU A 31 -4.29 -19.38 1.23
N LYS A 32 -4.97 -18.83 2.24
CA LYS A 32 -5.95 -17.75 2.03
C LYS A 32 -5.29 -16.46 1.50
N LEU A 33 -4.10 -16.12 2.00
CA LEU A 33 -3.35 -14.96 1.53
C LEU A 33 -2.89 -15.17 0.08
N LEU A 34 -2.42 -16.37 -0.26
CA LEU A 34 -2.04 -16.73 -1.62
C LEU A 34 -3.23 -16.73 -2.58
N GLU A 35 -4.39 -17.20 -2.15
CA GLU A 35 -5.62 -17.13 -2.93
C GLU A 35 -5.96 -15.67 -3.30
N HIS A 36 -6.00 -14.78 -2.31
CA HIS A 36 -6.24 -13.36 -2.55
C HIS A 36 -5.20 -12.74 -3.50
N ALA A 37 -3.92 -13.05 -3.29
CA ALA A 37 -2.85 -12.54 -4.13
C ALA A 37 -2.96 -13.04 -5.58
N ARG A 38 -3.34 -14.30 -5.82
CA ARG A 38 -3.51 -14.87 -7.17
C ARG A 38 -4.64 -14.22 -7.94
N VAL A 39 -5.77 -13.96 -7.29
CA VAL A 39 -6.94 -13.33 -7.94
C VAL A 39 -6.81 -11.81 -8.03
N GLY A 40 -5.94 -11.20 -7.23
CA GLY A 40 -5.86 -9.74 -7.06
C GLY A 40 -7.15 -9.20 -6.46
N TYR A 41 -7.47 -9.63 -5.25
CA TYR A 41 -8.76 -9.45 -4.60
C TYR A 41 -9.22 -7.96 -4.58
N THR A 42 -8.32 -7.06 -4.21
CA THR A 42 -8.60 -5.60 -4.19
C THR A 42 -8.11 -4.90 -5.45
N VAL A 43 -7.01 -5.37 -6.04
CA VAL A 43 -6.40 -4.76 -7.23
C VAL A 43 -5.56 -5.76 -8.01
N LYS A 44 -5.66 -5.71 -9.34
CA LYS A 44 -4.76 -6.46 -10.24
C LYS A 44 -3.51 -5.62 -10.50
N HIS A 45 -2.45 -5.91 -9.77
CA HIS A 45 -1.20 -5.16 -9.83
C HIS A 45 0.00 -6.11 -9.68
N PRO A 46 1.17 -5.87 -10.29
CA PRO A 46 2.36 -6.73 -10.12
C PRO A 46 2.78 -7.00 -8.67
N ALA A 47 2.40 -6.14 -7.72
CA ALA A 47 2.63 -6.37 -6.29
C ALA A 47 2.03 -7.68 -5.77
N THR A 48 0.99 -8.21 -6.41
CA THR A 48 0.37 -9.51 -6.05
C THR A 48 1.34 -10.68 -6.19
N LEU A 49 2.39 -10.56 -7.00
CA LEU A 49 3.43 -11.57 -7.16
C LEU A 49 4.32 -11.70 -5.92
N GLY A 50 4.42 -10.65 -5.09
CA GLY A 50 5.34 -10.66 -3.95
C GLY A 50 5.12 -11.82 -2.98
N ALA A 51 3.88 -12.04 -2.55
CA ALA A 51 3.53 -13.15 -1.66
C ALA A 51 3.80 -14.52 -2.31
N GLN A 52 3.50 -14.66 -3.59
CA GLN A 52 3.68 -15.89 -4.36
C GLN A 52 5.16 -16.23 -4.53
N LEU A 53 6.02 -15.24 -4.80
CA LEU A 53 7.47 -15.43 -4.89
C LEU A 53 8.07 -15.80 -3.53
N ALA A 54 7.69 -15.10 -2.46
CA ALA A 54 8.16 -15.43 -1.11
C ALA A 54 7.79 -16.86 -0.70
N ASP A 55 6.56 -17.30 -1.00
CA ASP A 55 6.11 -18.67 -0.75
C ASP A 55 6.89 -19.70 -1.60
N ALA A 56 7.13 -19.41 -2.88
CA ALA A 56 7.89 -20.28 -3.76
C ALA A 56 9.33 -20.47 -3.24
N PHE A 57 10.00 -19.39 -2.87
CA PHE A 57 11.36 -19.46 -2.30
C PHE A 57 11.38 -20.20 -0.97
N ALA A 58 10.41 -19.95 -0.07
CA ALA A 58 10.33 -20.66 1.20
C ALA A 58 10.11 -22.18 1.01
N LYS A 59 9.37 -22.59 -0.03
CA LYS A 59 9.18 -24.00 -0.38
C LYS A 59 10.42 -24.65 -0.99
N GLU A 60 11.18 -23.90 -1.78
CA GLU A 60 12.37 -24.38 -2.47
C GLU A 60 13.61 -24.44 -1.57
N TYR A 61 13.85 -23.39 -0.77
CA TYR A 61 15.07 -23.24 0.05
C TYR A 61 14.87 -23.44 1.54
N GLY A 62 13.63 -23.71 1.99
CA GLY A 62 13.28 -23.73 3.40
C GLY A 62 12.98 -22.34 3.95
N GLY A 63 12.71 -22.25 5.26
CA GLY A 63 12.38 -20.98 5.91
C GLY A 63 10.88 -20.65 5.89
N VAL A 64 10.54 -19.40 6.16
CA VAL A 64 9.16 -18.92 6.27
C VAL A 64 8.92 -17.71 5.39
N ALA A 65 7.76 -17.67 4.71
CA ALA A 65 7.35 -16.53 3.90
C ALA A 65 6.44 -15.57 4.68
N PHE A 66 6.71 -14.27 4.53
CA PHE A 66 5.94 -13.18 5.14
C PHE A 66 5.58 -12.09 4.14
N VAL A 67 4.45 -11.41 4.41
CA VAL A 67 4.08 -10.13 3.81
C VAL A 67 4.09 -9.07 4.91
N VAL A 68 4.76 -7.95 4.66
CA VAL A 68 4.94 -6.88 5.65
C VAL A 68 4.31 -5.59 5.15
N ASN A 69 3.39 -5.03 5.95
CA ASN A 69 2.70 -3.77 5.68
C ASN A 69 2.32 -3.62 4.19
N PRO A 70 1.47 -4.51 3.65
CA PRO A 70 1.10 -4.47 2.24
C PRO A 70 0.38 -3.16 1.87
N PRO A 71 0.25 -2.83 0.58
CA PRO A 71 -0.53 -1.68 0.12
C PRO A 71 -2.01 -1.71 0.55
N ASP A 72 -2.47 -2.88 0.96
CA ASP A 72 -3.84 -3.13 1.44
C ASP A 72 -4.02 -2.80 2.93
N VAL A 73 -3.00 -2.21 3.58
CA VAL A 73 -3.15 -1.71 4.95
C VAL A 73 -4.16 -0.58 4.96
N ASP A 74 -5.20 -0.75 5.77
CA ASP A 74 -6.30 0.20 5.92
C ASP A 74 -6.59 0.45 7.40
N GLU A 75 -6.11 1.58 7.89
CA GLU A 75 -6.26 2.05 9.27
C GLU A 75 -6.99 3.40 9.32
N PHE A 76 -7.64 3.80 8.20
CA PHE A 76 -8.37 5.05 8.12
C PHE A 76 -9.48 5.13 9.15
N THR A 77 -9.64 6.31 9.74
CA THR A 77 -10.83 6.63 10.53
C THR A 77 -12.05 6.73 9.61
N ASP A 78 -13.25 6.56 10.16
CA ASP A 78 -14.50 6.71 9.39
C ASP A 78 -14.62 8.10 8.77
N VAL A 79 -14.17 9.14 9.48
CA VAL A 79 -14.19 10.53 9.01
C VAL A 79 -13.27 10.71 7.79
N ALA A 80 -12.11 10.05 7.76
CA ALA A 80 -11.19 10.11 6.64
C ALA A 80 -11.75 9.52 5.34
N ARG A 81 -12.77 8.66 5.44
CA ARG A 81 -13.41 8.02 4.28
C ARG A 81 -14.49 8.87 3.62
N VAL A 82 -15.00 9.87 4.30
CA VAL A 82 -16.14 10.67 3.85
C VAL A 82 -15.77 11.50 2.64
N THR A 83 -16.64 11.48 1.61
CA THR A 83 -16.60 12.40 0.46
C THR A 83 -17.87 13.25 0.42
N GLY A 84 -17.90 14.24 -0.46
CA GLY A 84 -19.09 15.05 -0.68
C GLY A 84 -20.22 14.33 -1.43
N LEU A 85 -20.06 13.08 -1.84
CA LEU A 85 -21.04 12.32 -2.60
C LEU A 85 -21.39 11.01 -1.91
N LYS A 86 -22.68 10.85 -1.58
CA LYS A 86 -23.20 9.63 -0.93
C LYS A 86 -22.88 8.39 -1.78
N GLY A 87 -22.32 7.37 -1.13
CA GLY A 87 -21.98 6.10 -1.77
C GLY A 87 -20.58 6.06 -2.40
N ILE A 88 -19.84 7.18 -2.40
CA ILE A 88 -18.44 7.24 -2.80
C ILE A 88 -17.61 7.53 -1.57
N TYR A 89 -16.65 6.66 -1.29
CA TYR A 89 -15.77 6.75 -0.13
C TYR A 89 -14.32 6.73 -0.56
N ARG A 90 -13.46 7.40 0.23
CA ARG A 90 -12.00 7.32 0.06
C ARG A 90 -11.51 5.96 0.54
N GLU A 91 -10.55 5.41 -0.17
CA GLU A 91 -9.94 4.13 0.13
C GLU A 91 -8.47 4.32 0.54
N SER A 92 -7.99 3.42 1.38
CA SER A 92 -6.57 3.37 1.72
C SER A 92 -5.79 2.68 0.59
N ARG A 93 -5.12 3.48 -0.24
CA ARG A 93 -4.18 3.03 -1.27
C ARG A 93 -2.89 3.82 -1.11
N ILE A 94 -1.97 3.32 -0.30
CA ILE A 94 -0.82 4.08 0.18
C ILE A 94 0.46 3.24 0.15
N HIS A 95 1.61 3.89 0.33
CA HIS A 95 2.91 3.23 0.42
C HIS A 95 3.19 2.77 1.87
N ALA A 96 2.33 1.90 2.41
CA ALA A 96 2.30 1.55 3.83
C ALA A 96 3.64 1.06 4.39
N LEU A 97 4.30 0.11 3.70
CA LEU A 97 5.59 -0.44 4.14
C LEU A 97 6.64 0.65 4.35
N ASN A 98 6.84 1.51 3.34
CA ASN A 98 7.86 2.55 3.43
C ASN A 98 7.51 3.60 4.49
N GLN A 99 6.26 4.00 4.57
CA GLN A 99 5.82 5.04 5.51
C GLN A 99 5.92 4.58 6.97
N LYS A 100 5.46 3.37 7.28
CA LYS A 100 5.59 2.81 8.63
C LYS A 100 7.05 2.61 9.02
N GLU A 101 7.89 2.10 8.12
CA GLU A 101 9.31 1.92 8.38
C GLU A 101 10.03 3.25 8.65
N ILE A 102 9.73 4.30 7.89
CA ILE A 102 10.28 5.64 8.15
C ILE A 102 9.82 6.17 9.51
N GLY A 103 8.55 5.98 9.88
CA GLY A 103 8.02 6.34 11.20
C GLY A 103 8.74 5.62 12.34
N ILE A 104 8.93 4.32 12.20
CA ILE A 104 9.65 3.48 13.18
C ILE A 104 11.12 3.94 13.33
N ARG A 105 11.82 4.12 12.21
CA ARG A 105 13.24 4.58 12.23
C ARG A 105 13.36 5.99 12.82
N TYR A 106 12.45 6.88 12.50
CA TYR A 106 12.46 8.22 13.06
C TYR A 106 12.20 8.21 14.57
N ALA A 107 11.22 7.43 15.04
CA ALA A 107 10.97 7.25 16.46
C ALA A 107 12.18 6.70 17.21
N ALA A 108 12.83 5.66 16.67
CA ALA A 108 14.04 5.07 17.24
C ALA A 108 15.18 6.11 17.35
N LYS A 109 15.35 6.96 16.32
CA LYS A 109 16.34 8.07 16.36
C LYS A 109 16.05 9.08 17.47
N LEU A 110 14.79 9.25 17.87
CA LEU A 110 14.39 10.09 18.99
C LEU A 110 14.40 9.37 20.35
N GLY A 111 14.76 8.08 20.40
CA GLY A 111 14.65 7.25 21.61
C GLY A 111 13.20 6.99 22.04
N LYS A 112 12.26 7.02 21.12
CA LYS A 112 10.82 6.82 21.34
C LYS A 112 10.31 5.59 20.59
N LYS A 113 9.09 5.14 20.89
CA LYS A 113 8.36 4.19 20.07
C LYS A 113 7.57 4.93 19.00
N TYR A 114 7.30 4.29 17.88
CA TYR A 114 6.49 4.85 16.80
C TYR A 114 5.05 5.16 17.27
N GLU A 115 4.53 4.33 18.18
CA GLU A 115 3.21 4.48 18.79
C GLU A 115 3.11 5.68 19.74
N ASP A 116 4.23 6.28 20.13
CA ASP A 116 4.25 7.48 20.98
C ASP A 116 4.16 8.79 20.18
N LEU A 117 4.14 8.71 18.84
CA LEU A 117 4.28 9.87 17.96
C LEU A 117 3.04 10.09 17.08
N ASN A 118 2.81 11.38 16.80
CA ASN A 118 1.95 11.84 15.71
C ASN A 118 2.84 12.42 14.62
N LEU A 119 2.72 11.89 13.40
CA LEU A 119 3.60 12.23 12.28
C LEU A 119 2.79 12.52 11.01
N ILE A 120 3.32 13.40 10.17
CA ILE A 120 2.95 13.46 8.76
C ILE A 120 4.13 12.92 7.97
N ILE A 121 3.91 11.84 7.22
CA ILE A 121 4.96 11.20 6.43
C ILE A 121 4.61 11.32 4.95
N CYS A 122 5.57 11.81 4.16
CA CYS A 122 5.45 11.92 2.72
C CYS A 122 6.34 10.87 2.05
N HIS A 123 5.74 9.95 1.31
CA HIS A 123 6.43 9.14 0.32
C HIS A 123 6.37 9.87 -1.02
N ILE A 124 7.52 10.21 -1.58
CA ILE A 124 7.64 10.91 -2.87
C ILE A 124 8.42 10.03 -3.83
N GLY A 125 7.74 9.49 -4.84
CA GLY A 125 8.28 8.56 -5.82
C GLY A 125 7.49 8.58 -7.11
N GLY A 126 7.36 7.46 -7.80
CA GLY A 126 6.49 7.30 -8.97
C GLY A 126 5.01 7.59 -8.66
N GLY A 127 4.58 7.37 -7.43
CA GLY A 127 3.37 7.90 -6.80
C GLY A 127 3.74 8.72 -5.57
N ILE A 128 2.84 9.57 -5.10
CA ILE A 128 3.03 10.38 -3.88
C ILE A 128 1.91 10.07 -2.90
N SER A 129 2.26 9.71 -1.66
CA SER A 129 1.31 9.61 -0.56
C SER A 129 1.75 10.47 0.61
N VAL A 130 0.85 11.32 1.08
CA VAL A 130 1.02 12.17 2.26
C VAL A 130 0.05 11.67 3.31
N THR A 131 0.57 11.07 4.38
CA THR A 131 -0.22 10.30 5.32
C THR A 131 -0.09 10.85 6.73
N ALA A 132 -1.21 10.99 7.41
CA ALA A 132 -1.27 11.28 8.83
C ALA A 132 -1.13 9.98 9.64
N HIS A 133 -0.13 9.95 10.51
CA HIS A 133 0.12 8.85 11.43
C HIS A 133 -0.24 9.30 12.85
N ASN A 134 -1.11 8.56 13.50
CA ASN A 134 -1.53 8.79 14.88
C ASN A 134 -1.24 7.53 15.70
N HIS A 135 -0.32 7.62 16.64
CA HIS A 135 0.05 6.52 17.52
C HIS A 135 0.27 5.17 16.79
N GLY A 136 1.12 5.21 15.75
CA GLY A 136 1.49 4.02 14.96
C GLY A 136 0.49 3.62 13.87
N LYS A 137 -0.67 4.29 13.77
CA LYS A 137 -1.70 4.00 12.75
C LYS A 137 -1.75 5.07 11.67
N MET A 138 -1.94 4.68 10.42
CA MET A 138 -2.13 5.56 9.27
C MET A 138 -3.61 5.93 9.15
N VAL A 139 -4.00 7.04 9.80
CA VAL A 139 -5.40 7.39 10.02
C VAL A 139 -6.07 8.18 8.91
N ASP A 140 -5.28 8.78 8.01
CA ASP A 140 -5.73 9.51 6.81
C ASP A 140 -4.58 9.63 5.81
N SER A 141 -4.89 9.61 4.51
CA SER A 141 -3.94 9.83 3.41
C SER A 141 -4.68 10.18 2.13
N ASN A 142 -3.98 10.71 1.14
CA ASN A 142 -4.49 10.72 -0.23
C ASN A 142 -4.45 9.30 -0.83
N ASP A 143 -5.40 9.01 -1.71
CA ASP A 143 -5.47 7.77 -2.48
C ASP A 143 -4.60 7.88 -3.74
N ILE A 144 -3.49 7.14 -3.76
CA ILE A 144 -2.53 7.19 -4.88
C ILE A 144 -3.02 6.47 -6.14
N ALA A 145 -4.04 5.63 -6.05
CA ALA A 145 -4.54 4.84 -7.16
C ALA A 145 -5.68 5.54 -7.91
N ASN A 146 -6.56 6.23 -7.18
CA ASN A 146 -7.80 6.79 -7.72
C ASN A 146 -7.71 8.29 -8.05
N GLY A 147 -6.49 8.86 -8.12
CA GLY A 147 -6.28 10.23 -8.59
C GLY A 147 -6.50 11.30 -7.52
N ASP A 148 -6.34 10.96 -6.25
CA ASP A 148 -6.34 11.91 -5.14
C ASP A 148 -4.92 12.42 -4.82
N GLY A 149 -4.83 13.62 -4.24
CA GLY A 149 -3.58 14.19 -3.76
C GLY A 149 -2.67 14.81 -4.84
N PRO A 150 -1.36 14.89 -4.58
CA PRO A 150 -0.42 15.57 -5.46
C PRO A 150 -0.20 14.84 -6.79
N MET A 151 0.07 15.61 -7.84
CA MET A 151 0.58 15.08 -9.11
C MET A 151 1.95 14.42 -8.90
N ALA A 152 2.16 13.27 -9.53
CA ALA A 152 3.38 12.49 -9.45
C ALA A 152 3.83 12.03 -10.86
N PRO A 153 5.06 11.54 -11.04
CA PRO A 153 5.56 11.13 -12.37
C PRO A 153 4.66 10.15 -13.13
N THR A 154 3.92 9.29 -12.43
CA THR A 154 3.05 8.28 -13.04
C THR A 154 1.58 8.40 -12.63
N ARG A 155 1.18 9.51 -12.01
CA ARG A 155 -0.19 9.76 -11.52
C ARG A 155 -0.58 11.22 -11.78
N CYS A 156 -1.79 11.44 -12.29
CA CYS A 156 -2.30 12.78 -12.56
C CYS A 156 -2.51 13.63 -11.29
N GLY A 157 -2.68 12.98 -10.14
CA GLY A 157 -3.12 13.66 -8.93
C GLY A 157 -4.57 14.14 -9.00
N GLN A 158 -4.95 15.00 -8.08
CA GLN A 158 -6.29 15.56 -8.04
C GLN A 158 -6.56 16.47 -9.24
N LEU A 159 -7.70 16.26 -9.90
CA LEU A 159 -8.16 17.03 -11.04
C LEU A 159 -9.49 17.74 -10.72
N PRO A 160 -9.78 18.90 -11.37
CA PRO A 160 -11.10 19.51 -11.32
C PRO A 160 -12.16 18.54 -11.88
N VAL A 161 -13.04 18.05 -11.03
CA VAL A 161 -14.06 17.02 -11.40
C VAL A 161 -14.93 17.47 -12.57
N LYS A 162 -15.34 18.75 -12.61
CA LYS A 162 -16.14 19.29 -13.71
C LYS A 162 -15.47 19.11 -15.07
N ASP A 163 -14.17 19.36 -15.14
CA ASP A 163 -13.44 19.29 -16.43
C ASP A 163 -13.27 17.83 -16.87
N VAL A 164 -13.04 16.91 -15.92
CA VAL A 164 -12.98 15.47 -16.20
C VAL A 164 -14.32 14.97 -16.72
N VAL A 165 -15.45 15.33 -16.07
CA VAL A 165 -16.79 14.96 -16.53
C VAL A 165 -17.05 15.53 -17.93
N THR A 166 -16.70 16.79 -18.19
CA THR A 166 -16.86 17.41 -19.51
C THR A 166 -16.05 16.67 -20.57
N MET A 167 -14.82 16.26 -20.27
CA MET A 167 -14.02 15.44 -21.18
C MET A 167 -14.66 14.09 -21.49
N CYS A 168 -15.11 13.37 -20.47
CA CYS A 168 -15.74 12.04 -20.64
C CYS A 168 -16.98 12.10 -21.55
N PHE A 169 -17.80 13.14 -21.43
CA PHE A 169 -19.02 13.28 -22.22
C PHE A 169 -18.85 14.13 -23.51
N SER A 170 -17.64 14.52 -23.87
CA SER A 170 -17.38 15.32 -25.07
C SER A 170 -17.50 14.57 -26.40
N GLY A 171 -17.53 13.24 -26.35
CA GLY A 171 -17.46 12.36 -27.54
C GLY A 171 -16.07 12.31 -28.20
N LYS A 172 -15.07 13.02 -27.66
CA LYS A 172 -13.69 13.04 -28.21
C LYS A 172 -12.80 11.92 -27.70
N TYR A 173 -13.18 11.27 -26.61
CA TYR A 173 -12.41 10.24 -25.92
C TYR A 173 -13.27 8.99 -25.71
N THR A 174 -12.65 7.85 -25.70
CA THR A 174 -13.26 6.55 -25.38
C THR A 174 -12.52 5.93 -24.20
N GLU A 175 -13.19 5.03 -23.48
CA GLU A 175 -12.57 4.22 -22.45
C GLU A 175 -11.65 3.18 -23.09
N LYS A 176 -10.38 3.51 -23.30
CA LYS A 176 -9.32 2.58 -23.76
C LYS A 176 -8.02 2.88 -23.04
#